data_c05c966eeb72e449c56ec39a00acc188
#
_entry.id   c05c966eeb72e449c56ec39a00acc188
#
_cell.length_a   1.000
_cell.length_b   1.000
_cell.length_c   1.000
_cell.angle_alpha   90.00
_cell.angle_beta   90.00
_cell.angle_gamma   90.00
#
_symmetry.space_group_name_H-M   'P 1'
#
loop_
_entity.id
_entity.type
_entity.pdbx_description
1 polymer ?
#
loop_
_entity_poly.entity_id
_entity_poly.type
_entity_poly.pdbx_seq_one_letter_code
_entity_poly.pdbx_strand_id
1 'polypeptide(L)'
;EWEGYTMPAAIAFKDIQPDEYLGIFYSGGRAPEYIREDEDLLRITKYFLEKYAPIASVCHGVEIPARADCVRGRRMATVPKAKFDLEVCGGTFVDEPCVIDGNLISGRTFWDHGHYMGAWMKLLDDACDALEG
;
A
#
# COMPACT_ATOMS: atom_id res chain seq x y z
N GLU A 1 5.10 -21.37 -11.46
CA GLU A 1 4.77 -20.97 -10.08
C GLU A 1 4.53 -22.20 -9.22
N TRP A 2 4.91 -22.09 -7.95
CA TRP A 2 4.63 -23.13 -6.95
C TRP A 2 3.43 -22.69 -6.11
N GLU A 3 2.51 -23.62 -5.87
CA GLU A 3 1.43 -23.37 -4.92
C GLU A 3 1.98 -23.18 -3.51
N GLY A 4 1.59 -22.08 -2.87
CA GLY A 4 1.89 -21.80 -1.49
C GLY A 4 0.72 -22.15 -0.57
N TYR A 5 0.70 -21.52 0.59
CA TYR A 5 -0.43 -21.67 1.52
C TYR A 5 -1.67 -20.96 0.98
N THR A 6 -2.82 -21.60 1.17
CA THR A 6 -4.11 -20.98 0.85
C THR A 6 -4.68 -20.33 2.10
N MET A 7 -5.03 -19.05 2.00
CA MET A 7 -5.72 -18.32 3.06
C MET A 7 -7.07 -17.84 2.54
N PRO A 8 -8.17 -18.06 3.29
CA PRO A 8 -9.46 -17.50 2.91
C PRO A 8 -9.43 -15.97 3.07
N ALA A 9 -10.01 -15.25 2.11
CA ALA A 9 -10.26 -13.83 2.28
C ALA A 9 -11.40 -13.64 3.29
N ALA A 10 -11.21 -12.71 4.23
CA ALA A 10 -12.21 -12.45 5.26
C ALA A 10 -13.43 -11.72 4.71
N ILE A 11 -13.24 -10.90 3.65
CA ILE A 11 -14.29 -10.07 3.07
C ILE A 11 -13.94 -9.78 1.60
N ALA A 12 -14.95 -9.63 0.76
CA ALA A 12 -14.77 -9.21 -0.63
C ALA A 12 -14.62 -7.68 -0.71
N PHE A 13 -13.88 -7.18 -1.71
CA PHE A 13 -13.65 -5.74 -1.88
C PHE A 13 -14.95 -4.94 -1.96
N LYS A 14 -15.95 -5.45 -2.66
CA LYS A 14 -17.27 -4.81 -2.80
C LYS A 14 -17.99 -4.57 -1.48
N ASP A 15 -17.70 -5.38 -0.47
CA ASP A 15 -18.36 -5.34 0.84
C ASP A 15 -17.58 -4.53 1.87
N ILE A 16 -16.37 -4.04 1.51
CA ILE A 16 -15.56 -3.20 2.40
C ILE A 16 -16.11 -1.79 2.47
N GLN A 17 -16.35 -1.33 3.70
CA GLN A 17 -16.62 0.06 4.03
C GLN A 17 -15.31 0.68 4.54
N PRO A 18 -14.59 1.47 3.72
CA PRO A 18 -13.24 1.91 4.08
C PRO A 18 -13.19 2.83 5.31
N ASP A 19 -14.30 3.51 5.63
CA ASP A 19 -14.42 4.35 6.82
C ASP A 19 -14.44 3.57 8.14
N GLU A 20 -14.57 2.24 8.08
CA GLU A 20 -14.45 1.36 9.26
C GLU A 20 -13.00 0.97 9.58
N TYR A 21 -12.02 1.41 8.79
CA TYR A 21 -10.62 1.03 8.91
C TYR A 21 -9.72 2.25 9.08
N LEU A 22 -8.65 2.11 9.88
CA LEU A 22 -7.68 3.18 10.14
C LEU A 22 -6.64 3.34 9.03
N GLY A 23 -6.32 2.26 8.32
CA GLY A 23 -5.28 2.29 7.32
C GLY A 23 -5.34 1.08 6.40
N ILE A 24 -4.46 1.04 5.41
CA ILE A 24 -4.40 -0.01 4.42
C ILE A 24 -2.96 -0.47 4.18
N PHE A 25 -2.78 -1.77 3.97
CA PHE A 25 -1.50 -2.37 3.64
C PHE A 25 -1.58 -3.11 2.31
N TYR A 26 -0.74 -2.72 1.37
CA TYR A 26 -0.61 -3.38 0.08
C TYR A 26 0.57 -4.35 0.11
N SER A 27 0.29 -5.64 0.22
CA SER A 27 1.29 -6.69 0.16
C SER A 27 1.78 -6.91 -1.28
N GLY A 28 2.88 -7.61 -1.40
CA GLY A 28 3.52 -7.88 -2.68
C GLY A 28 3.13 -9.22 -3.29
N GLY A 29 4.10 -9.85 -3.93
CA GLY A 29 3.90 -11.06 -4.70
C GLY A 29 3.25 -10.76 -6.05
N ARG A 30 2.52 -11.71 -6.60
CA ARG A 30 1.85 -11.54 -7.89
C ARG A 30 0.38 -11.13 -7.78
N ALA A 31 -0.19 -11.19 -6.59
CA ALA A 31 -1.58 -10.81 -6.38
C ALA A 31 -1.92 -9.39 -6.86
N PRO A 32 -1.08 -8.36 -6.64
CA PRO A 32 -1.37 -7.01 -7.12
C PRO A 32 -1.66 -6.95 -8.62
N GLU A 33 -0.91 -7.69 -9.42
CA GLU A 33 -1.05 -7.76 -10.87
C GLU A 33 -2.44 -8.29 -11.29
N TYR A 34 -3.00 -9.21 -10.52
CA TYR A 34 -4.31 -9.80 -10.81
C TYR A 34 -5.49 -8.95 -10.33
N ILE A 35 -5.31 -8.17 -9.27
CA ILE A 35 -6.42 -7.45 -8.61
C ILE A 35 -6.43 -5.96 -8.88
N ARG A 36 -5.37 -5.39 -9.45
CA ARG A 36 -5.22 -3.92 -9.66
C ARG A 36 -6.30 -3.29 -10.54
N GLU A 37 -7.03 -4.09 -11.31
CA GLU A 37 -8.13 -3.58 -12.16
C GLU A 37 -9.50 -3.66 -11.46
N ASP A 38 -9.58 -4.20 -10.25
CA ASP A 38 -10.83 -4.27 -9.50
C ASP A 38 -11.29 -2.88 -9.08
N GLU A 39 -12.47 -2.48 -9.54
CA GLU A 39 -13.02 -1.14 -9.32
C GLU A 39 -13.28 -0.82 -7.85
N ASP A 40 -13.70 -1.82 -7.06
CA ASP A 40 -13.91 -1.64 -5.64
C ASP A 40 -12.60 -1.44 -4.88
N LEU A 41 -11.56 -2.20 -5.25
CA LEU A 41 -10.23 -2.01 -4.68
C LEU A 41 -9.67 -0.62 -5.00
N LEU A 42 -9.86 -0.14 -6.23
CA LEU A 42 -9.43 1.21 -6.62
C LEU A 42 -10.21 2.29 -5.87
N ARG A 43 -11.50 2.10 -5.66
CA ARG A 43 -12.35 2.99 -4.83
C ARG A 43 -11.81 3.07 -3.40
N ILE A 44 -11.54 1.93 -2.80
CA ILE A 44 -10.98 1.82 -1.44
C ILE A 44 -9.63 2.56 -1.37
N THR A 45 -8.74 2.32 -2.34
CA THR A 45 -7.42 2.95 -2.39
C THR A 45 -7.52 4.48 -2.44
N LYS A 46 -8.39 5.00 -3.29
CA LYS A 46 -8.62 6.45 -3.40
C LYS A 46 -9.15 7.05 -2.10
N TYR A 47 -10.03 6.34 -1.40
CA TYR A 47 -10.53 6.77 -0.11
C TYR A 47 -9.40 7.01 0.90
N PHE A 48 -8.50 6.02 1.08
CA PHE A 48 -7.39 6.15 2.02
C PHE A 48 -6.42 7.27 1.64
N LEU A 49 -6.20 7.51 0.35
CA LEU A 49 -5.40 8.62 -0.11
C LEU A 49 -6.06 9.97 0.21
N GLU A 50 -7.34 10.13 -0.12
CA GLU A 50 -8.10 11.38 0.09
C GLU A 50 -8.24 11.71 1.58
N LYS A 51 -8.38 10.72 2.42
CA LYS A 51 -8.45 10.90 3.88
C LYS A 51 -7.09 11.09 4.53
N TYR A 52 -6.02 10.99 3.78
CA TYR A 52 -4.65 11.04 4.30
C TYR A 52 -4.43 10.01 5.43
N ALA A 53 -5.06 8.85 5.27
CA ALA A 53 -4.97 7.75 6.23
C ALA A 53 -3.64 7.00 6.09
N PRO A 54 -3.19 6.25 7.11
CA PRO A 54 -1.96 5.47 7.06
C PRO A 54 -1.98 4.41 5.95
N ILE A 55 -1.04 4.50 5.01
CA ILE A 55 -0.88 3.57 3.89
C ILE A 55 0.50 2.94 3.95
N ALA A 56 0.58 1.62 3.85
CA ALA A 56 1.84 0.92 3.65
C ALA A 56 1.82 0.13 2.34
N SER A 57 2.96 0.07 1.68
CA SER A 57 3.14 -0.69 0.44
C SER A 57 4.51 -1.35 0.41
N VAL A 58 4.56 -2.60 -0.01
CA VAL A 58 5.81 -3.32 -0.16
C VAL A 58 5.87 -4.04 -1.50
N CYS A 59 7.06 -4.06 -2.11
CA CYS A 59 7.35 -4.87 -3.29
C CYS A 59 6.44 -4.48 -4.47
N HIS A 60 5.73 -5.45 -5.05
CA HIS A 60 4.75 -5.21 -6.12
C HIS A 60 3.43 -4.58 -5.65
N GLY A 61 3.26 -4.39 -4.33
CA GLY A 61 2.07 -3.73 -3.79
C GLY A 61 1.81 -2.34 -4.38
N VAL A 62 2.85 -1.66 -4.85
CA VAL A 62 2.77 -0.36 -5.52
C VAL A 62 1.85 -0.35 -6.75
N GLU A 63 1.67 -1.49 -7.40
CA GLU A 63 0.86 -1.59 -8.62
C GLU A 63 -0.59 -1.18 -8.40
N ILE A 64 -1.11 -1.38 -7.18
CA ILE A 64 -2.49 -1.00 -6.85
C ILE A 64 -2.64 0.52 -6.72
N PRO A 65 -1.91 1.22 -5.83
CA PRO A 65 -1.99 2.68 -5.76
C PRO A 65 -1.53 3.36 -7.06
N ALA A 66 -0.59 2.77 -7.81
CA ALA A 66 -0.19 3.31 -9.11
C ALA A 66 -1.36 3.27 -10.10
N ARG A 67 -2.07 2.14 -10.20
CA ARG A 67 -3.24 2.00 -11.07
C ARG A 67 -4.38 2.92 -10.64
N ALA A 68 -4.51 3.22 -9.36
CA ALA A 68 -5.51 4.15 -8.84
C ALA A 68 -5.16 5.64 -9.04
N ASP A 69 -4.05 5.95 -9.71
CA ASP A 69 -3.48 7.31 -9.86
C ASP A 69 -3.19 7.98 -8.51
N CYS A 70 -2.72 7.21 -7.55
CA CYS A 70 -2.46 7.65 -6.18
C CYS A 70 -0.98 7.87 -5.85
N VAL A 71 -0.08 7.68 -6.81
CA VAL A 71 1.37 7.79 -6.59
C VAL A 71 1.98 9.06 -7.19
N ARG A 72 1.23 9.82 -7.94
CA ARG A 72 1.72 11.04 -8.59
C ARG A 72 2.28 12.03 -7.58
N GLY A 73 3.55 12.42 -7.79
CA GLY A 73 4.25 13.32 -6.88
C GLY A 73 4.68 12.69 -5.56
N ARG A 74 4.49 11.38 -5.38
CA ARG A 74 4.85 10.68 -4.15
C ARG A 74 6.20 9.97 -4.29
N ARG A 75 6.91 9.85 -3.19
CA ARG A 75 8.17 9.10 -3.08
C ARG A 75 7.89 7.73 -2.50
N MET A 76 8.39 6.67 -3.15
CA MET A 76 8.15 5.30 -2.71
C MET A 76 9.35 4.40 -2.97
N ALA A 77 9.55 3.44 -2.07
CA ALA A 77 10.32 2.24 -2.35
C ALA A 77 9.40 1.18 -2.97
N THR A 78 9.92 0.41 -3.88
CA THR A 78 9.29 -0.77 -4.47
C THR A 78 10.34 -1.82 -4.75
N VAL A 79 9.92 -3.03 -5.12
CA VAL A 79 10.85 -3.95 -5.75
C VAL A 79 11.38 -3.30 -7.05
N PRO A 80 12.68 -3.44 -7.39
CA PRO A 80 13.24 -2.77 -8.57
C PRO A 80 12.48 -3.05 -9.87
N LYS A 81 11.85 -4.22 -9.99
CA LYS A 81 11.05 -4.58 -11.18
C LYS A 81 9.78 -3.74 -11.35
N ALA A 82 9.26 -3.16 -10.26
CA ALA A 82 8.08 -2.30 -10.29
C ALA A 82 8.41 -0.80 -10.35
N LYS A 83 9.71 -0.44 -10.44
CA LYS A 83 10.15 0.94 -10.57
C LYS A 83 9.50 1.64 -11.76
N PHE A 84 9.45 0.97 -12.91
CA PHE A 84 8.85 1.52 -14.12
C PHE A 84 7.38 1.87 -13.91
N ASP A 85 6.61 0.98 -13.28
CA ASP A 85 5.19 1.20 -13.02
C ASP A 85 4.97 2.42 -12.14
N LEU A 86 5.80 2.60 -11.12
CA LEU A 86 5.76 3.77 -10.25
C LEU A 86 6.08 5.05 -11.01
N GLU A 87 7.16 5.06 -11.77
CA GLU A 87 7.66 6.26 -12.47
C GLU A 87 6.72 6.68 -13.61
N VAL A 88 6.19 5.74 -14.38
CA VAL A 88 5.26 6.04 -15.48
C VAL A 88 3.95 6.61 -14.94
N CYS A 89 3.58 6.29 -13.71
CA CYS A 89 2.41 6.85 -13.02
C CYS A 89 2.72 8.14 -12.25
N GLY A 90 3.93 8.69 -12.40
CA GLY A 90 4.30 9.99 -11.84
C GLY A 90 4.90 9.96 -10.43
N GLY A 91 5.20 8.79 -9.91
CA GLY A 91 5.89 8.65 -8.62
C GLY A 91 7.41 8.74 -8.77
N THR A 92 8.10 8.87 -7.64
CA THR A 92 9.57 8.90 -7.56
C THR A 92 10.06 7.67 -6.83
N PHE A 93 10.86 6.85 -7.51
CA PHE A 93 11.49 5.68 -6.91
C PHE A 93 12.64 6.07 -5.99
N VAL A 94 12.66 5.52 -4.78
CA VAL A 94 13.73 5.67 -3.79
C VAL A 94 14.19 4.29 -3.36
N ASP A 95 15.46 3.98 -3.60
CA ASP A 95 16.04 2.68 -3.26
C ASP A 95 16.52 2.65 -1.81
N GLU A 96 15.56 2.60 -0.89
CA GLU A 96 15.83 2.51 0.55
C GLU A 96 14.91 1.47 1.20
N PRO A 97 15.33 0.88 2.33
CA PRO A 97 14.52 -0.14 3.02
C PRO A 97 13.24 0.42 3.65
N CYS A 98 13.19 1.72 3.92
CA CYS A 98 12.01 2.41 4.41
C CYS A 98 11.94 3.80 3.80
N VAL A 99 10.87 4.09 3.09
CA VAL A 99 10.58 5.44 2.58
C VAL A 99 9.32 5.94 3.26
N ILE A 100 9.44 7.10 3.90
CA ILE A 100 8.33 7.79 4.56
C ILE A 100 8.00 9.03 3.73
N ASP A 101 6.81 9.05 3.17
CA ASP A 101 6.27 10.21 2.45
C ASP A 101 4.90 10.55 3.05
N GLY A 102 4.92 11.34 4.13
CA GLY A 102 3.70 11.68 4.85
C GLY A 102 2.99 10.45 5.39
N ASN A 103 1.77 10.21 4.93
CA ASN A 103 0.95 9.06 5.31
C ASN A 103 1.31 7.77 4.57
N LEU A 104 2.22 7.83 3.61
CA LEU A 104 2.60 6.70 2.75
C LEU A 104 3.97 6.17 3.15
N ILE A 105 3.98 4.94 3.65
CA ILE A 105 5.18 4.22 4.06
C ILE A 105 5.42 3.10 3.05
N SER A 106 6.66 2.92 2.61
CA SER A 106 6.97 1.85 1.65
C SER A 106 8.31 1.18 1.91
N GLY A 107 8.41 -0.07 1.49
CA GLY A 107 9.60 -0.90 1.50
C GLY A 107 9.78 -1.61 0.15
N ARG A 108 10.99 -2.12 -0.09
CA ARG A 108 11.36 -2.73 -1.39
C ARG A 108 10.88 -4.17 -1.51
N THR A 109 11.14 -4.96 -0.47
CA THR A 109 10.83 -6.40 -0.45
C THR A 109 10.54 -6.83 0.98
N PHE A 110 10.18 -8.11 1.16
CA PHE A 110 9.96 -8.70 2.49
C PHE A 110 11.19 -8.62 3.40
N TRP A 111 12.40 -8.47 2.87
CA TRP A 111 13.61 -8.25 3.66
C TRP A 111 13.58 -6.91 4.43
N ASP A 112 12.76 -5.96 3.99
CA ASP A 112 12.68 -4.64 4.57
C ASP A 112 11.58 -4.51 5.65
N HIS A 113 10.80 -5.56 5.95
CA HIS A 113 9.69 -5.50 6.90
C HIS A 113 10.09 -4.91 8.25
N GLY A 114 11.26 -5.28 8.77
CA GLY A 114 11.77 -4.73 10.01
C GLY A 114 12.12 -3.24 9.96
N HIS A 115 12.22 -2.66 8.78
CA HIS A 115 12.58 -1.24 8.60
C HIS A 115 11.35 -0.34 8.42
N TYR A 116 10.30 -0.79 7.72
CA TYR A 116 9.16 0.09 7.41
C TYR A 116 7.90 -0.19 8.24
N MET A 117 7.69 -1.41 8.73
CA MET A 117 6.48 -1.76 9.48
C MET A 117 6.30 -0.94 10.75
N GLY A 118 7.39 -0.67 11.47
CA GLY A 118 7.33 0.16 12.67
C GLY A 118 6.84 1.58 12.41
N ALA A 119 7.28 2.18 11.30
CA ALA A 119 6.82 3.52 10.89
C ALA A 119 5.31 3.51 10.58
N TRP A 120 4.82 2.48 9.88
CA TRP A 120 3.40 2.37 9.59
C TRP A 120 2.57 2.13 10.84
N MET A 121 3.02 1.24 11.73
CA MET A 121 2.36 0.98 13.01
C MET A 121 2.24 2.25 13.84
N LYS A 122 3.28 3.09 13.85
CA LYS A 122 3.22 4.39 14.53
C LYS A 122 2.14 5.29 13.97
N LEU A 123 1.99 5.35 12.65
CA LEU A 123 0.91 6.12 12.02
C LEU A 123 -0.47 5.59 12.40
N LEU A 124 -0.62 4.27 12.50
CA LEU A 124 -1.89 3.66 12.94
C LEU A 124 -2.18 3.98 14.41
N ASP A 125 -1.17 3.94 15.27
CA ASP A 125 -1.32 4.31 16.68
C ASP A 125 -1.73 5.78 16.82
N ASP A 126 -1.09 6.68 16.08
CA ASP A 126 -1.41 8.10 16.08
C ASP A 126 -2.85 8.34 15.58
N ALA A 127 -3.29 7.62 14.54
CA ALA A 127 -4.65 7.70 14.02
C ALA A 127 -5.68 7.17 15.05
N CYS A 128 -5.35 6.09 15.75
CA CYS A 128 -6.18 5.53 16.82
C CYS A 128 -6.32 6.53 17.98
N ASP A 129 -5.22 7.13 18.44
CA ASP A 129 -5.22 8.14 19.50
C ASP A 129 -6.07 9.36 19.14
N ALA A 130 -6.05 9.79 17.88
CA ALA A 130 -6.84 10.89 17.38
C ALA A 130 -8.36 10.63 17.47
N LEU A 131 -8.80 9.35 17.37
CA LEU A 131 -10.21 8.97 17.54
C LEU A 131 -10.65 9.00 19.01
N GLU A 132 -9.73 8.77 19.95
CA GLU A 132 -9.98 8.73 21.38
C GLU A 132 -9.91 10.13 22.03
N GLY A 133 -9.29 11.08 21.32
CA GLY A 133 -9.02 12.45 21.77
C GLY A 133 -10.19 13.44 21.63
#